data_7886c75976ba9a959cc8829694be3d9f
#
_entry.id   7886c75976ba9a959cc8829694be3d9f
#
_cell.length_a   1.000
_cell.length_b   1.000
_cell.length_c   1.000
_cell.angle_alpha   90.00
_cell.angle_beta   90.00
_cell.angle_gamma   90.00
#
_symmetry.space_group_name_H-M   'P 1'
#
loop_
_entity.id
_entity.type
_entity.pdbx_description
1 polymer ?
#
loop_
_entity_poly.entity_id
_entity_poly.type
_entity_poly.pdbx_seq_one_letter_code
_entity_poly.pdbx_strand_id
1 'polypeptide(L)'
;MSFRTSALSTALMFFALATPGHAQSTGEIALTIAGKDHVFPLDSSQSDWSGRESWPSISLSARAFNDAGEDPKVVSFSFDAGNWMPSLPELRFTHYEDGKAVQKLFSAEDAEDGALTVTLDSHSVNASLLSVSGSIEGSMGTSDNYGRDIDLSNSVPVSGTFTATVEKLD
;
A
#
# COMPACT_ATOMS: atom_id res chain seq x y z
N MET A 1 76.66 -2.97 22.41
CA MET A 1 75.35 -3.11 23.07
C MET A 1 74.29 -2.53 22.19
N SER A 2 73.50 -3.36 21.52
CA SER A 2 72.47 -2.93 20.52
C SER A 2 71.09 -3.31 21.07
N PHE A 3 70.27 -2.31 21.38
CA PHE A 3 68.90 -2.49 21.83
C PHE A 3 67.98 -2.59 20.61
N ARG A 4 67.31 -3.74 20.44
CA ARG A 4 66.26 -3.93 19.46
C ARG A 4 64.93 -3.62 20.13
N THR A 5 64.27 -2.56 19.68
CA THR A 5 62.91 -2.18 20.02
C THR A 5 61.90 -2.94 19.17
N SER A 6 61.13 -3.84 19.72
CA SER A 6 60.03 -4.53 19.05
C SER A 6 58.77 -3.66 19.16
N ALA A 7 58.24 -3.21 18.04
CA ALA A 7 56.94 -2.54 17.96
C ALA A 7 55.80 -3.58 17.88
N LEU A 8 54.93 -3.61 18.87
CA LEU A 8 53.73 -4.44 18.90
C LEU A 8 52.61 -3.68 18.20
N SER A 9 52.24 -4.10 16.98
CA SER A 9 51.06 -3.53 16.27
C SER A 9 49.80 -4.20 16.73
N THR A 10 48.97 -3.50 17.48
CA THR A 10 47.63 -3.91 17.90
C THR A 10 46.65 -3.62 16.75
N ALA A 11 46.19 -4.65 16.06
CA ALA A 11 45.15 -4.52 15.05
C ALA A 11 43.77 -4.44 15.74
N LEU A 12 43.12 -3.29 15.69
CA LEU A 12 41.77 -3.08 16.15
C LEU A 12 40.79 -3.59 15.08
N MET A 13 40.18 -4.76 15.30
CA MET A 13 39.09 -5.25 14.47
C MET A 13 37.80 -4.50 14.83
N PHE A 14 37.35 -3.62 13.94
CA PHE A 14 36.00 -3.05 13.99
C PHE A 14 35.00 -4.10 13.50
N PHE A 15 34.24 -4.71 14.42
CA PHE A 15 33.02 -5.43 14.07
C PHE A 15 31.94 -4.38 13.74
N ALA A 16 31.64 -4.19 12.48
CA ALA A 16 30.43 -3.49 12.05
C ALA A 16 29.22 -4.37 12.42
N LEU A 17 28.50 -3.98 13.44
CA LEU A 17 27.18 -4.53 13.75
C LEU A 17 26.24 -4.04 12.63
N ALA A 18 25.98 -4.91 11.66
CA ALA A 18 24.91 -4.72 10.71
C ALA A 18 23.58 -4.76 11.52
N THR A 19 22.97 -3.62 11.76
CA THR A 19 21.57 -3.56 12.21
C THR A 19 20.72 -4.19 11.12
N PRO A 20 19.83 -5.16 11.44
CA PRO A 20 18.86 -5.63 10.47
C PRO A 20 17.99 -4.41 10.08
N GLY A 21 18.21 -3.88 8.88
CA GLY A 21 17.32 -2.90 8.29
C GLY A 21 15.99 -3.59 8.07
N HIS A 22 14.92 -3.09 8.69
CA HIS A 22 13.57 -3.48 8.32
C HIS A 22 13.40 -3.11 6.85
N ALA A 23 12.97 -4.07 6.04
CA ALA A 23 12.66 -3.81 4.65
C ALA A 23 11.42 -2.90 4.64
N GLN A 24 11.56 -1.74 4.05
CA GLN A 24 10.49 -0.74 4.01
C GLN A 24 9.50 -1.10 2.90
N SER A 25 8.19 -1.09 3.19
CA SER A 25 7.14 -1.27 2.18
C SER A 25 7.32 -0.27 1.04
N THR A 26 7.21 -0.73 -0.20
CA THR A 26 7.40 0.08 -1.41
C THR A 26 6.36 -0.25 -2.46
N GLY A 27 6.10 0.68 -3.36
CA GLY A 27 5.18 0.50 -4.49
C GLY A 27 4.32 1.72 -4.76
N GLU A 28 3.31 1.54 -5.58
CA GLU A 28 2.36 2.59 -5.96
C GLU A 28 0.99 2.01 -6.31
N ILE A 29 -0.02 2.87 -6.22
CA ILE A 29 -1.37 2.63 -6.75
C ILE A 29 -1.63 3.71 -7.80
N ALA A 30 -1.84 3.31 -9.05
CA ALA A 30 -2.21 4.20 -10.16
C ALA A 30 -3.70 4.01 -10.46
N LEU A 31 -4.51 5.06 -10.31
CA LEU A 31 -5.96 5.02 -10.49
C LEU A 31 -6.42 6.10 -11.48
N THR A 32 -7.36 5.71 -12.33
CA THR A 32 -8.23 6.65 -13.06
C THR A 32 -9.56 6.73 -12.30
N ILE A 33 -9.88 7.88 -11.71
CA ILE A 33 -11.11 8.14 -10.95
C ILE A 33 -11.89 9.22 -11.69
N ALA A 34 -13.13 8.95 -12.10
CA ALA A 34 -13.95 9.89 -12.87
C ALA A 34 -13.22 10.44 -14.13
N GLY A 35 -12.43 9.61 -14.81
CA GLY A 35 -11.65 9.97 -15.99
C GLY A 35 -10.39 10.81 -15.72
N LYS A 36 -9.97 10.97 -14.46
CA LYS A 36 -8.73 11.66 -14.08
C LYS A 36 -7.72 10.66 -13.55
N ASP A 37 -6.50 10.72 -14.07
CA ASP A 37 -5.40 9.85 -13.66
C ASP A 37 -4.69 10.39 -12.41
N HIS A 38 -4.37 9.49 -11.52
CA HIS A 38 -3.67 9.74 -10.27
C HIS A 38 -2.66 8.63 -10.00
N VAL A 39 -1.48 9.00 -9.51
CA VAL A 39 -0.47 8.06 -9.02
C VAL A 39 -0.22 8.34 -7.55
N PHE A 40 -0.32 7.30 -6.73
CA PHE A 40 -0.18 7.37 -5.28
C PHE A 40 0.97 6.47 -4.84
N PRO A 41 2.13 7.03 -4.48
CA PRO A 41 3.18 6.27 -3.80
C PRO A 41 2.66 5.65 -2.50
N LEU A 42 3.04 4.41 -2.21
CA LEU A 42 2.67 3.75 -0.97
C LEU A 42 3.27 4.46 0.25
N ASP A 43 2.48 4.57 1.30
CA ASP A 43 2.94 4.92 2.63
C ASP A 43 3.46 3.65 3.32
N SER A 44 4.77 3.54 3.40
CA SER A 44 5.43 2.35 3.94
C SER A 44 5.11 2.06 5.41
N SER A 45 4.69 3.07 6.17
CA SER A 45 4.33 2.93 7.58
C SER A 45 2.87 2.51 7.80
N GLN A 46 2.07 2.49 6.73
CA GLN A 46 0.63 2.24 6.74
C GLN A 46 0.23 1.13 5.77
N SER A 47 1.21 0.44 5.19
CA SER A 47 0.98 -0.63 4.22
C SER A 47 1.66 -1.91 4.72
N ASP A 48 0.89 -2.98 4.83
CA ASP A 48 1.31 -4.26 5.37
C ASP A 48 0.50 -5.43 4.81
N TRP A 49 0.88 -6.63 5.20
CA TRP A 49 0.06 -7.81 5.05
C TRP A 49 0.06 -8.65 6.32
N SER A 50 -0.99 -9.44 6.52
CA SER A 50 -1.16 -10.32 7.67
C SER A 50 -1.72 -11.68 7.25
N GLY A 51 -1.89 -12.57 8.21
CA GLY A 51 -2.44 -13.90 7.97
C GLY A 51 -1.39 -14.92 7.52
N ARG A 52 -1.79 -15.88 6.70
CA ARG A 52 -0.94 -16.97 6.21
C ARG A 52 -0.59 -16.71 4.75
N GLU A 53 0.54 -17.26 4.28
CA GLU A 53 0.96 -17.16 2.88
C GLU A 53 -0.11 -17.65 1.90
N SER A 54 -0.85 -18.71 2.24
CA SER A 54 -1.96 -19.22 1.42
C SER A 54 -3.26 -18.44 1.57
N TRP A 55 -3.32 -17.49 2.50
CA TRP A 55 -4.48 -16.64 2.79
C TRP A 55 -4.02 -15.32 3.39
N PRO A 56 -3.35 -14.48 2.61
CA PRO A 56 -2.95 -13.17 3.08
C PRO A 56 -4.14 -12.20 3.07
N SER A 57 -4.17 -11.32 4.08
CA SER A 57 -4.94 -10.08 4.09
C SER A 57 -3.98 -8.93 3.82
N ILE A 58 -4.25 -8.14 2.80
CA ILE A 58 -3.34 -7.11 2.27
C ILE A 58 -3.98 -5.75 2.50
N SER A 59 -3.22 -4.83 3.10
CA SER A 59 -3.64 -3.46 3.36
C SER A 59 -2.63 -2.48 2.78
N LEU A 60 -3.08 -1.65 1.85
CA LEU A 60 -2.26 -0.66 1.16
C LEU A 60 -2.81 0.74 1.45
N SER A 61 -1.96 1.61 1.98
CA SER A 61 -2.23 3.04 2.13
C SER A 61 -1.28 3.83 1.24
N ALA A 62 -1.81 4.76 0.48
CA ALA A 62 -1.04 5.53 -0.47
C ALA A 62 -1.50 6.99 -0.48
N ARG A 63 -0.58 7.92 -0.72
CA ARG A 63 -0.92 9.34 -0.73
C ARG A 63 -0.14 10.10 -1.78
N ALA A 64 -0.80 11.09 -2.38
CA ALA A 64 -0.19 12.07 -3.25
C ALA A 64 -0.51 13.46 -2.73
N PHE A 65 0.44 14.37 -2.82
CA PHE A 65 0.29 15.78 -2.44
C PHE A 65 0.16 16.63 -3.71
N ASN A 66 -0.37 17.85 -3.57
CA ASN A 66 -0.30 18.85 -4.61
C ASN A 66 1.16 19.35 -4.79
N ASP A 67 1.42 20.17 -5.80
CA ASP A 67 2.77 20.69 -6.10
C ASP A 67 3.36 21.53 -4.97
N ALA A 68 2.53 22.07 -4.08
CA ALA A 68 2.97 22.80 -2.89
C ALA A 68 3.31 21.89 -1.69
N GLY A 69 3.09 20.58 -1.81
CA GLY A 69 3.28 19.62 -0.72
C GLY A 69 2.15 19.64 0.32
N GLU A 70 1.03 20.25 -0.01
CA GLU A 70 -0.18 20.39 0.81
C GLU A 70 -1.34 19.60 0.20
N ASP A 71 -2.48 19.58 0.87
CA ASP A 71 -3.75 19.04 0.36
C ASP A 71 -3.64 17.61 -0.22
N PRO A 72 -3.38 16.61 0.64
CA PRO A 72 -3.19 15.25 0.17
C PRO A 72 -4.47 14.66 -0.42
N LYS A 73 -4.28 13.85 -1.46
CA LYS A 73 -5.21 12.81 -1.85
C LYS A 73 -4.72 11.51 -1.25
N VAL A 74 -5.59 10.80 -0.56
CA VAL A 74 -5.26 9.56 0.16
C VAL A 74 -6.10 8.43 -0.42
N VAL A 75 -5.45 7.30 -0.68
CA VAL A 75 -6.08 6.04 -1.06
C VAL A 75 -5.80 5.01 0.03
N SER A 76 -6.85 4.29 0.45
CA SER A 76 -6.74 3.08 1.24
C SER A 76 -7.37 1.95 0.42
N PHE A 77 -6.63 0.90 0.20
CA PHE A 77 -7.04 -0.26 -0.59
C PHE A 77 -6.69 -1.54 0.16
N SER A 78 -7.65 -2.41 0.35
CA SER A 78 -7.45 -3.69 1.03
C SER A 78 -8.22 -4.81 0.36
N PHE A 79 -7.72 -6.04 0.50
CA PHE A 79 -8.39 -7.26 0.05
C PHE A 79 -7.75 -8.49 0.71
N ASP A 80 -8.53 -9.56 0.79
CA ASP A 80 -8.03 -10.89 1.13
C ASP A 80 -7.68 -11.66 -0.14
N ALA A 81 -6.75 -12.63 -0.07
CA ALA A 81 -6.37 -13.44 -1.22
C ALA A 81 -6.24 -14.93 -0.86
N GLY A 82 -7.39 -15.57 -0.58
CA GLY A 82 -7.44 -17.01 -0.30
C GLY A 82 -7.01 -17.84 -1.50
N ASN A 83 -5.93 -18.64 -1.36
CA ASN A 83 -5.28 -19.35 -2.47
C ASN A 83 -4.96 -18.40 -3.65
N TRP A 84 -4.59 -17.16 -3.35
CA TRP A 84 -4.28 -16.10 -4.31
C TRP A 84 -5.44 -15.70 -5.21
N MET A 85 -6.66 -15.98 -4.78
CA MET A 85 -7.88 -15.44 -5.37
C MET A 85 -8.37 -14.26 -4.54
N PRO A 86 -8.38 -13.03 -5.07
CA PRO A 86 -8.85 -11.86 -4.36
C PRO A 86 -10.32 -11.97 -3.95
N SER A 87 -10.63 -11.50 -2.76
CA SER A 87 -11.98 -11.41 -2.20
C SER A 87 -12.06 -10.25 -1.22
N LEU A 88 -13.27 -9.80 -0.93
CA LEU A 88 -13.57 -8.70 -0.01
C LEU A 88 -12.75 -7.43 -0.29
N PRO A 89 -12.58 -7.00 -1.54
CA PRO A 89 -11.86 -5.77 -1.83
C PRO A 89 -12.63 -4.55 -1.32
N GLU A 90 -11.90 -3.63 -0.70
CA GLU A 90 -12.38 -2.31 -0.30
C GLU A 90 -11.43 -1.24 -0.84
N LEU A 91 -11.98 -0.19 -1.43
CA LEU A 91 -11.22 0.98 -1.90
C LEU A 91 -11.85 2.25 -1.34
N ARG A 92 -11.03 3.09 -0.74
CA ARG A 92 -11.43 4.41 -0.26
C ARG A 92 -10.50 5.46 -0.86
N PHE A 93 -11.10 6.53 -1.36
CA PHE A 93 -10.39 7.72 -1.82
C PHE A 93 -10.86 8.93 -1.00
N THR A 94 -9.93 9.75 -0.51
CA THR A 94 -10.21 10.99 0.19
C THR A 94 -9.35 12.11 -0.38
N HIS A 95 -9.98 13.20 -0.78
CA HIS A 95 -9.31 14.44 -1.19
C HIS A 95 -9.48 15.50 -0.10
N TYR A 96 -8.37 16.13 0.26
CA TYR A 96 -8.33 17.21 1.25
C TYR A 96 -8.04 18.54 0.57
N GLU A 97 -8.65 19.62 1.07
CA GLU A 97 -8.33 21.01 0.75
C GLU A 97 -8.35 21.80 2.06
N ASP A 98 -7.34 22.62 2.31
CA ASP A 98 -7.15 23.38 3.57
C ASP A 98 -7.28 22.47 4.82
N GLY A 99 -6.75 21.25 4.75
CA GLY A 99 -6.81 20.27 5.84
C GLY A 99 -8.18 19.64 6.09
N LYS A 100 -9.18 19.90 5.25
CA LYS A 100 -10.53 19.33 5.34
C LYS A 100 -10.79 18.36 4.22
N ALA A 101 -11.44 17.23 4.52
CA ALA A 101 -11.87 16.31 3.50
C ALA A 101 -13.04 16.93 2.71
N VAL A 102 -12.80 17.26 1.45
CA VAL A 102 -13.80 17.85 0.52
C VAL A 102 -14.45 16.80 -0.35
N GLN A 103 -13.83 15.64 -0.53
CA GLN A 103 -14.40 14.50 -1.25
C GLN A 103 -14.01 13.20 -0.56
N LYS A 104 -14.99 12.32 -0.38
CA LYS A 104 -14.78 10.94 0.10
C LYS A 104 -15.58 10.01 -0.81
N LEU A 105 -14.90 9.03 -1.39
CA LEU A 105 -15.49 8.01 -2.25
C LEU A 105 -15.11 6.64 -1.72
N PHE A 106 -16.02 5.68 -1.86
CA PHE A 106 -15.90 4.32 -1.38
C PHE A 106 -16.33 3.33 -2.47
N SER A 107 -15.70 2.17 -2.50
CA SER A 107 -16.09 1.03 -3.30
C SER A 107 -15.80 -0.26 -2.55
N ALA A 108 -16.63 -1.28 -2.73
CA ALA A 108 -16.49 -2.59 -2.11
C ALA A 108 -17.06 -3.68 -3.02
N GLU A 109 -16.77 -4.94 -2.72
CA GLU A 109 -17.19 -6.11 -3.51
C GLU A 109 -18.72 -6.27 -3.59
N ASP A 110 -19.43 -5.97 -2.52
CA ASP A 110 -20.86 -6.21 -2.35
C ASP A 110 -21.75 -5.02 -2.79
N ALA A 111 -21.18 -3.98 -3.37
CA ALA A 111 -21.95 -2.90 -3.96
C ALA A 111 -22.75 -3.39 -5.17
N GLU A 112 -24.10 -3.23 -5.15
CA GLU A 112 -25.03 -3.84 -6.12
C GLU A 112 -24.70 -3.51 -7.58
N ASP A 113 -24.37 -2.26 -7.91
CA ASP A 113 -23.97 -1.84 -9.26
C ASP A 113 -22.56 -1.25 -9.25
N GLY A 114 -21.60 -1.98 -9.75
CA GLY A 114 -20.22 -1.52 -9.83
C GLY A 114 -19.33 -2.07 -8.72
N ALA A 115 -19.59 -3.31 -8.36
CA ALA A 115 -18.75 -4.06 -7.42
C ALA A 115 -17.27 -3.90 -7.75
N LEU A 116 -16.47 -3.64 -6.73
CA LEU A 116 -15.03 -3.56 -6.85
C LEU A 116 -14.46 -4.94 -7.19
N THR A 117 -13.73 -5.02 -8.28
CA THR A 117 -13.05 -6.24 -8.71
C THR A 117 -11.54 -6.03 -8.65
N VAL A 118 -10.83 -7.03 -8.15
CA VAL A 118 -9.37 -7.10 -8.11
C VAL A 118 -8.91 -8.31 -8.89
N THR A 119 -7.92 -8.13 -9.75
CA THR A 119 -7.24 -9.22 -10.45
C THR A 119 -5.76 -9.17 -10.11
N LEU A 120 -5.20 -10.28 -9.64
CA LEU A 120 -3.76 -10.39 -9.39
C LEU A 120 -3.03 -10.83 -10.66
N ASP A 121 -1.99 -10.08 -11.03
CA ASP A 121 -1.08 -10.41 -12.13
C ASP A 121 0.11 -11.24 -11.63
N SER A 122 0.61 -10.90 -10.45
CA SER A 122 1.74 -11.62 -9.84
C SER A 122 1.71 -11.55 -8.32
N HIS A 123 2.32 -12.55 -7.69
CA HIS A 123 2.57 -12.57 -6.25
C HIS A 123 3.82 -13.38 -5.93
N SER A 124 4.50 -13.03 -4.85
CA SER A 124 5.57 -13.83 -4.26
C SER A 124 5.78 -13.48 -2.80
N VAL A 125 6.09 -14.47 -1.98
CA VAL A 125 6.46 -14.28 -0.57
C VAL A 125 7.91 -14.67 -0.38
N ASN A 126 8.69 -13.78 0.24
CA ASN A 126 10.08 -14.03 0.60
C ASN A 126 10.30 -13.59 2.04
N ALA A 127 10.40 -14.55 2.96
CA ALA A 127 10.42 -14.33 4.40
C ALA A 127 9.17 -13.53 4.87
N SER A 128 9.34 -12.33 5.41
CA SER A 128 8.24 -11.44 5.84
C SER A 128 7.70 -10.55 4.71
N LEU A 129 8.35 -10.52 3.54
CA LEU A 129 7.98 -9.64 2.44
C LEU A 129 7.01 -10.33 1.47
N LEU A 130 5.88 -9.69 1.21
CA LEU A 130 4.97 -10.01 0.12
C LEU A 130 5.14 -8.99 -1.00
N SER A 131 5.49 -9.47 -2.19
CA SER A 131 5.41 -8.67 -3.42
C SER A 131 4.16 -9.09 -4.20
N VAL A 132 3.37 -8.10 -4.63
CA VAL A 132 2.10 -8.32 -5.31
C VAL A 132 1.86 -7.23 -6.35
N SER A 133 1.27 -7.60 -7.48
CA SER A 133 0.78 -6.65 -8.50
C SER A 133 -0.56 -7.11 -9.06
N GLY A 134 -1.33 -6.14 -9.57
CA GLY A 134 -2.64 -6.44 -10.14
C GLY A 134 -3.37 -5.21 -10.65
N SER A 135 -4.63 -5.42 -10.99
CA SER A 135 -5.54 -4.39 -11.47
C SER A 135 -6.78 -4.27 -10.59
N ILE A 136 -7.40 -3.11 -10.65
CA ILE A 136 -8.60 -2.71 -9.91
C ILE A 136 -9.60 -2.17 -10.93
N GLU A 137 -10.87 -2.57 -10.82
CA GLU A 137 -11.95 -2.07 -11.65
C GLU A 137 -13.26 -2.02 -10.85
N GLY A 138 -14.07 -0.96 -11.05
CA GLY A 138 -15.35 -0.83 -10.39
C GLY A 138 -15.91 0.59 -10.45
N SER A 139 -16.83 0.88 -9.53
CA SER A 139 -17.42 2.21 -9.32
C SER A 139 -17.28 2.64 -7.87
N MET A 140 -17.13 3.93 -7.63
CA MET A 140 -17.06 4.52 -6.31
C MET A 140 -18.27 5.42 -6.05
N GLY A 141 -18.83 5.34 -4.85
CA GLY A 141 -19.93 6.19 -4.40
C GLY A 141 -19.63 6.90 -3.10
N THR A 142 -20.62 7.63 -2.58
CA THR A 142 -20.52 8.31 -1.28
C THR A 142 -21.02 7.40 -0.15
N SER A 143 -20.66 7.72 1.09
CA SER A 143 -21.13 7.01 2.26
C SER A 143 -21.14 7.93 3.48
N ASP A 144 -22.23 7.90 4.25
CA ASP A 144 -22.36 8.65 5.51
C ASP A 144 -21.84 7.87 6.72
N ASN A 145 -21.54 6.59 6.55
CA ASN A 145 -21.11 5.68 7.62
C ASN A 145 -19.79 4.97 7.34
N TYR A 146 -18.86 5.68 6.70
CA TYR A 146 -17.48 5.25 6.44
C TYR A 146 -17.35 4.04 5.50
N GLY A 147 -18.25 3.90 4.53
CA GLY A 147 -18.20 2.87 3.50
C GLY A 147 -18.99 1.60 3.84
N ARG A 148 -19.75 1.57 4.95
CA ARG A 148 -20.62 0.42 5.27
C ARG A 148 -21.82 0.31 4.33
N ASP A 149 -22.44 1.46 4.04
CA ASP A 149 -23.49 1.59 3.05
C ASP A 149 -22.98 2.59 2.00
N ILE A 150 -22.87 2.17 0.74
CA ILE A 150 -22.33 2.97 -0.36
C ILE A 150 -23.49 3.38 -1.26
N ASP A 151 -23.70 4.70 -1.38
CA ASP A 151 -24.67 5.26 -2.34
C ASP A 151 -24.02 5.40 -3.72
N LEU A 152 -24.43 4.54 -4.64
CA LEU A 152 -23.96 4.50 -6.03
C LEU A 152 -24.85 5.30 -6.98
N SER A 153 -25.88 6.01 -6.52
CA SER A 153 -26.80 6.78 -7.39
C SER A 153 -26.08 7.84 -8.24
N ASN A 154 -24.96 8.38 -7.75
CA ASN A 154 -24.06 9.29 -8.45
C ASN A 154 -22.64 8.74 -8.46
N SER A 155 -22.50 7.44 -8.69
CA SER A 155 -21.20 6.78 -8.71
C SER A 155 -20.30 7.27 -9.82
N VAL A 156 -18.99 7.16 -9.61
CA VAL A 156 -17.97 7.45 -10.60
C VAL A 156 -17.15 6.18 -10.88
N PRO A 157 -16.80 5.92 -12.15
CA PRO A 157 -15.98 4.77 -12.49
C PRO A 157 -14.58 4.93 -11.89
N VAL A 158 -14.02 3.80 -11.46
CA VAL A 158 -12.63 3.67 -11.04
C VAL A 158 -11.99 2.48 -11.76
N SER A 159 -10.77 2.67 -12.25
CA SER A 159 -9.93 1.60 -12.76
C SER A 159 -8.48 1.92 -12.48
N GLY A 160 -7.61 0.92 -12.48
CA GLY A 160 -6.19 1.16 -12.29
C GLY A 160 -5.38 -0.08 -12.04
N THR A 161 -4.14 0.13 -11.60
CA THR A 161 -3.18 -0.91 -11.28
C THR A 161 -2.50 -0.63 -9.95
N PHE A 162 -1.96 -1.66 -9.35
CA PHE A 162 -1.12 -1.52 -8.16
C PHE A 162 0.09 -2.43 -8.24
N THR A 163 1.19 -1.96 -7.65
CA THR A 163 2.38 -2.76 -7.35
C THR A 163 2.76 -2.48 -5.91
N ALA A 164 3.03 -3.52 -5.14
CA ALA A 164 3.39 -3.38 -3.74
C ALA A 164 4.41 -4.44 -3.33
N THR A 165 5.37 -4.04 -2.51
CA THR A 165 6.16 -4.94 -1.66
C THR A 165 5.93 -4.49 -0.23
N VAL A 166 5.28 -5.32 0.58
CA VAL A 166 4.83 -4.99 1.93
C VAL A 166 5.35 -5.98 2.94
N GLU A 167 5.61 -5.50 4.15
CA GLU A 167 6.10 -6.31 5.26
C GLU A 167 4.94 -6.97 6.00
N LYS A 168 5.19 -8.15 6.56
CA LYS A 168 4.21 -8.85 7.38
C LYS A 168 4.03 -8.13 8.71
N LEU A 169 2.77 -7.89 9.08
CA LEU A 169 2.40 -7.44 10.40
C LEU A 169 2.47 -8.63 11.37
N ASP A 170 3.24 -8.48 12.46
CA ASP A 170 3.41 -9.48 13.54
C ASP A 170 2.18 -9.60 14.45
#